data_19ce2e8c059c29f5608165b44aa87c01
#
_entry.id   19ce2e8c059c29f5608165b44aa87c01
#
_cell.length_a   1.000
_cell.length_b   1.000
_cell.length_c   1.000
_cell.angle_alpha   90.00
_cell.angle_beta   90.00
_cell.angle_gamma   90.00
#
_symmetry.space_group_name_H-M   'P 1'
#
loop_
_entity.id
_entity.type
_entity.pdbx_description
1 polymer ?
#
loop_
_entity_poly.entity_id
_entity_poly.type
_entity_poly.pdbx_seq_one_letter_code
_entity_poly.pdbx_strand_id
1 'polypeptide(L)'
;MERLGTYEKIASFIQKEKQPYEFKRKYAQIRAKEFATECDGRGLNYHVSVGGLDSIILYIFLHEVCGIDVPGVSASTLEDKSIQRVHKALGIINVPPLKRDDGTYWTKAKVIQEFGFPVISKEVAAKVELLQNPSEKNKTVRHAIITGETGEYGGWQKNSKMQLNQRWLKLFGGYENETEGCDFQKPDFLVSAKCCYYLKEKNCDDWGKEHNSVPYLGLMASEGGRRAKSLRMNGCNYFGASTIRSAPFAIFGRQDILKLTLEMDGLWKNGLKEKYYEAGLKEGRITEKFKMPDSLIPEIYGTIEKKPDGTLYTTKAQRTGCSMCGFGIHMEKRPHRFDLLHESNPKEWNYLMFHMCKDKDGNDYGWAKVLDYIGVGWDPSTIGGNCKGQMNLEDFM
;
A
#
# COMPACT_ATOMS: atom_id res chain seq x y z
N MET A 1 33.55 14.70 -7.24
CA MET A 1 32.13 14.99 -7.50
C MET A 1 31.54 15.69 -6.26
N GLU A 2 31.29 17.00 -6.33
CA GLU A 2 30.67 17.73 -5.22
C GLU A 2 29.33 17.13 -4.86
N ARG A 3 29.09 16.95 -3.55
CA ARG A 3 27.77 16.48 -3.07
C ARG A 3 26.77 17.63 -3.25
N LEU A 4 25.88 17.51 -4.22
CA LEU A 4 24.73 18.40 -4.37
C LEU A 4 24.01 18.59 -3.03
N GLY A 5 23.64 19.81 -2.69
CA GLY A 5 22.82 20.11 -1.53
C GLY A 5 21.44 19.42 -1.61
N THR A 6 20.78 19.24 -0.50
CA THR A 6 19.45 18.55 -0.43
C THR A 6 18.43 19.21 -1.36
N TYR A 7 18.44 20.54 -1.44
CA TYR A 7 17.53 21.29 -2.31
C TYR A 7 17.77 21.01 -3.80
N GLU A 8 19.04 20.99 -4.22
CA GLU A 8 19.44 20.71 -5.61
C GLU A 8 19.07 19.29 -6.04
N LYS A 9 19.22 18.31 -5.14
CA LYS A 9 18.77 16.93 -5.37
C LYS A 9 17.27 16.85 -5.63
N ILE A 10 16.48 17.53 -4.81
CA ILE A 10 15.02 17.56 -4.94
C ILE A 10 14.63 18.25 -6.25
N ALA A 11 15.23 19.40 -6.57
CA ALA A 11 14.96 20.13 -7.82
C ALA A 11 15.30 19.29 -9.06
N SER A 12 16.48 18.66 -9.08
CA SER A 12 16.88 17.74 -10.15
C SER A 12 15.92 16.55 -10.29
N PHE A 13 15.46 15.98 -9.18
CA PHE A 13 14.48 14.90 -9.22
C PHE A 13 13.14 15.37 -9.84
N ILE A 14 12.63 16.52 -9.42
CA ILE A 14 11.38 17.09 -9.95
C ILE A 14 11.51 17.40 -11.47
N GLN A 15 12.67 17.84 -11.93
CA GLN A 15 12.91 18.02 -13.36
C GLN A 15 12.80 16.70 -14.12
N LYS A 16 13.31 15.59 -13.55
CA LYS A 16 13.18 14.25 -14.15
C LYS A 16 11.72 13.75 -14.16
N GLU A 17 10.92 14.07 -13.14
CA GLU A 17 9.48 13.75 -13.13
C GLU A 17 8.71 14.39 -14.31
N LYS A 18 9.20 15.52 -14.84
CA LYS A 18 8.59 16.26 -15.96
C LYS A 18 9.04 15.79 -17.34
N GLN A 19 10.03 14.90 -17.42
CA GLN A 19 10.55 14.41 -18.69
C GLN A 19 9.55 13.53 -19.45
N PRO A 20 9.66 13.41 -20.78
CA PRO A 20 8.84 12.52 -21.60
C PRO A 20 8.96 11.05 -21.14
N TYR A 21 7.94 10.27 -21.46
CA TYR A 21 7.87 8.85 -21.12
C TYR A 21 9.10 8.06 -21.54
N GLU A 22 9.60 8.25 -22.77
CA GLU A 22 10.74 7.52 -23.30
C GLU A 22 12.01 7.76 -22.49
N PHE A 23 12.23 9.00 -22.03
CA PHE A 23 13.30 9.32 -21.10
C PHE A 23 13.14 8.57 -19.78
N LYS A 24 11.94 8.61 -19.18
CA LYS A 24 11.66 7.97 -17.90
C LYS A 24 11.84 6.45 -17.98
N ARG A 25 11.36 5.83 -19.06
CA ARG A 25 11.52 4.40 -19.33
C ARG A 25 13.01 4.00 -19.42
N LYS A 26 13.80 4.75 -20.18
CA LYS A 26 15.25 4.52 -20.28
C LYS A 26 15.96 4.76 -18.95
N TYR A 27 15.60 5.81 -18.25
CA TYR A 27 16.14 6.13 -16.93
C TYR A 27 15.84 5.01 -15.93
N ALA A 28 14.62 4.48 -15.89
CA ALA A 28 14.26 3.36 -15.05
C ALA A 28 15.12 2.11 -15.33
N GLN A 29 15.34 1.80 -16.61
CA GLN A 29 16.23 0.70 -17.03
C GLN A 29 17.66 0.89 -16.53
N ILE A 30 18.22 2.10 -16.66
CA ILE A 30 19.57 2.41 -16.18
C ILE A 30 19.64 2.26 -14.66
N ARG A 31 18.67 2.86 -13.93
CA ARG A 31 18.66 2.79 -12.46
C ARG A 31 18.49 1.36 -11.92
N ALA A 32 17.70 0.53 -12.61
CA ALA A 32 17.56 -0.87 -12.26
C ALA A 32 18.90 -1.64 -12.42
N LYS A 33 19.58 -1.46 -13.54
CA LYS A 33 20.86 -2.12 -13.79
C LYS A 33 21.96 -1.66 -12.83
N GLU A 34 22.06 -0.37 -12.56
CA GLU A 34 23.01 0.17 -11.58
C GLU A 34 22.78 -0.40 -10.19
N PHE A 35 21.51 -0.60 -9.77
CA PHE A 35 21.20 -1.20 -8.48
C PHE A 35 21.66 -2.66 -8.42
N ALA A 36 21.37 -3.46 -9.46
CA ALA A 36 21.84 -4.85 -9.55
C ALA A 36 23.38 -4.92 -9.46
N THR A 37 24.09 -4.15 -10.29
CA THR A 37 25.56 -4.11 -10.28
C THR A 37 26.13 -3.74 -8.91
N GLU A 38 25.54 -2.77 -8.23
CA GLU A 38 25.99 -2.36 -6.89
C GLU A 38 25.70 -3.44 -5.84
N CYS A 39 24.54 -4.12 -5.93
CA CYS A 39 24.22 -5.25 -5.06
C CYS A 39 25.18 -6.42 -5.28
N ASP A 40 25.45 -6.78 -6.52
CA ASP A 40 26.41 -7.84 -6.87
C ASP A 40 27.80 -7.53 -6.30
N GLY A 41 28.25 -6.26 -6.45
CA GLY A 41 29.52 -5.79 -5.88
C GLY A 41 29.59 -5.84 -4.35
N ARG A 42 28.45 -5.85 -3.67
CA ARG A 42 28.31 -5.97 -2.21
C ARG A 42 28.00 -7.39 -1.73
N GLY A 43 27.83 -8.35 -2.61
CA GLY A 43 27.42 -9.71 -2.28
C GLY A 43 25.99 -9.79 -1.74
N LEU A 44 25.11 -8.89 -2.19
CA LEU A 44 23.69 -8.87 -1.82
C LEU A 44 22.84 -9.49 -2.93
N ASN A 45 21.90 -10.33 -2.57
CA ASN A 45 20.82 -10.73 -3.45
C ASN A 45 19.79 -9.61 -3.56
N TYR A 46 18.93 -9.70 -4.55
CA TYR A 46 17.83 -8.75 -4.72
C TYR A 46 16.55 -9.47 -5.19
N HIS A 47 15.39 -8.88 -4.88
CA HIS A 47 14.07 -9.40 -5.24
C HIS A 47 13.13 -8.26 -5.61
N VAL A 48 12.03 -8.57 -6.28
CA VAL A 48 10.93 -7.62 -6.46
C VAL A 48 9.88 -7.86 -5.38
N SER A 49 9.57 -6.83 -4.60
CA SER A 49 8.40 -6.87 -3.71
C SER A 49 7.13 -6.66 -4.55
N VAL A 50 6.42 -7.75 -4.82
CA VAL A 50 5.26 -7.77 -5.72
C VAL A 50 3.96 -7.66 -4.91
N GLY A 51 3.07 -6.78 -5.34
CA GLY A 51 1.70 -6.62 -4.83
C GLY A 51 0.75 -6.42 -6.01
N GLY A 52 0.20 -5.21 -6.18
CA GLY A 52 -0.68 -4.85 -7.29
C GLY A 52 0.04 -4.57 -8.61
N LEU A 53 -0.69 -3.94 -9.53
CA LEU A 53 -0.30 -3.74 -10.93
C LEU A 53 1.10 -3.16 -11.12
N ASP A 54 1.45 -2.07 -10.41
CA ASP A 54 2.69 -1.34 -10.63
C ASP A 54 3.92 -2.22 -10.37
N SER A 55 3.86 -3.11 -9.37
CA SER A 55 4.94 -4.03 -9.03
C SER A 55 4.95 -5.31 -9.89
N ILE A 56 3.81 -5.76 -10.39
CA ILE A 56 3.72 -6.81 -11.41
C ILE A 56 4.44 -6.32 -12.68
N ILE A 57 4.16 -5.10 -13.10
CA ILE A 57 4.81 -4.50 -14.28
C ILE A 57 6.30 -4.27 -14.05
N LEU A 58 6.70 -3.89 -12.83
CA LEU A 58 8.12 -3.80 -12.50
C LEU A 58 8.83 -5.16 -12.63
N TYR A 59 8.20 -6.24 -12.16
CA TYR A 59 8.76 -7.58 -12.26
C TYR A 59 9.01 -7.96 -13.73
N ILE A 60 8.02 -7.81 -14.61
CA ILE A 60 8.17 -8.08 -16.05
C ILE A 60 9.19 -7.14 -16.71
N PHE A 61 9.18 -5.85 -16.34
CA PHE A 61 10.14 -4.89 -16.86
C PHE A 61 11.59 -5.24 -16.53
N LEU A 62 11.86 -5.71 -15.32
CA LEU A 62 13.20 -6.15 -14.93
C LEU A 62 13.67 -7.37 -15.74
N HIS A 63 12.79 -8.37 -15.91
CA HIS A 63 13.11 -9.57 -16.68
C HIS A 63 13.27 -9.30 -18.18
N GLU A 64 12.24 -8.72 -18.80
CA GLU A 64 12.14 -8.68 -20.27
C GLU A 64 12.78 -7.43 -20.90
N VAL A 65 12.90 -6.31 -20.13
CA VAL A 65 13.49 -5.07 -20.64
C VAL A 65 14.89 -4.83 -20.10
N CYS A 66 15.10 -5.12 -18.81
CA CYS A 66 16.42 -4.91 -18.20
C CYS A 66 17.33 -6.13 -18.34
N GLY A 67 16.79 -7.32 -18.57
CA GLY A 67 17.54 -8.58 -18.58
C GLY A 67 18.09 -8.95 -17.20
N ILE A 68 17.36 -8.60 -16.14
CA ILE A 68 17.71 -8.91 -14.75
C ILE A 68 16.83 -10.06 -14.30
N ASP A 69 17.44 -11.24 -14.10
CA ASP A 69 16.74 -12.39 -13.53
C ASP A 69 16.65 -12.22 -12.00
N VAL A 70 15.43 -12.05 -11.49
CA VAL A 70 15.19 -11.66 -10.11
C VAL A 70 13.90 -12.31 -9.56
N PRO A 71 13.92 -12.95 -8.39
CA PRO A 71 12.68 -13.51 -7.84
C PRO A 71 11.68 -12.43 -7.45
N GLY A 72 10.40 -12.71 -7.67
CA GLY A 72 9.32 -11.91 -7.11
C GLY A 72 8.85 -12.48 -5.77
N VAL A 73 8.61 -11.62 -4.79
CA VAL A 73 8.20 -12.00 -3.42
C VAL A 73 6.96 -11.21 -3.03
N SER A 74 5.97 -11.89 -2.47
CA SER A 74 4.69 -11.29 -2.11
C SER A 74 4.02 -11.96 -0.92
N ALA A 75 3.26 -11.21 -0.14
CA ALA A 75 2.21 -11.73 0.73
C ALA A 75 0.91 -11.91 -0.09
N SER A 76 0.95 -12.77 -1.11
CA SER A 76 -0.09 -12.90 -2.16
C SER A 76 -1.47 -13.21 -1.60
N THR A 77 -1.58 -13.93 -0.49
CA THR A 77 -2.85 -14.31 0.14
C THR A 77 -3.70 -13.12 0.60
N LEU A 78 -3.10 -11.94 0.70
CA LEU A 78 -3.81 -10.70 1.07
C LEU A 78 -4.34 -9.92 -0.13
N GLU A 79 -3.88 -10.25 -1.32
CA GLU A 79 -4.26 -9.59 -2.56
C GLU A 79 -5.57 -10.17 -3.12
N ASP A 80 -6.21 -9.46 -4.03
CA ASP A 80 -7.38 -9.95 -4.76
C ASP A 80 -7.06 -11.25 -5.52
N LYS A 81 -8.05 -12.12 -5.71
CA LYS A 81 -7.86 -13.42 -6.37
C LYS A 81 -7.35 -13.30 -7.81
N SER A 82 -7.72 -12.24 -8.52
CA SER A 82 -7.20 -11.98 -9.86
C SER A 82 -5.72 -11.63 -9.85
N ILE A 83 -5.26 -10.88 -8.83
CA ILE A 83 -3.84 -10.60 -8.58
C ILE A 83 -3.10 -11.89 -8.21
N GLN A 84 -3.67 -12.70 -7.29
CA GLN A 84 -3.08 -13.99 -6.90
C GLN A 84 -2.89 -14.93 -8.10
N ARG A 85 -3.83 -14.92 -9.06
CA ARG A 85 -3.72 -15.71 -10.29
C ARG A 85 -2.52 -15.26 -11.14
N VAL A 86 -2.34 -13.95 -11.31
CA VAL A 86 -1.17 -13.40 -12.02
C VAL A 86 0.13 -13.74 -11.28
N HIS A 87 0.17 -13.58 -9.96
CA HIS A 87 1.33 -13.97 -9.15
C HIS A 87 1.70 -15.43 -9.34
N LYS A 88 0.71 -16.33 -9.32
CA LYS A 88 0.94 -17.76 -9.54
C LYS A 88 1.46 -18.06 -10.95
N ALA A 89 0.91 -17.40 -11.98
CA ALA A 89 1.39 -17.54 -13.35
C ALA A 89 2.85 -17.09 -13.51
N LEU A 90 3.24 -16.00 -12.85
CA LEU A 90 4.58 -15.46 -12.88
C LEU A 90 5.60 -16.18 -11.97
N GLY A 91 5.15 -17.09 -11.10
CA GLY A 91 6.04 -17.76 -10.15
C GLY A 91 6.46 -16.88 -8.98
N ILE A 92 5.63 -15.92 -8.58
CA ILE A 92 5.91 -15.07 -7.42
C ILE A 92 5.88 -15.92 -6.15
N ILE A 93 6.93 -15.82 -5.36
CA ILE A 93 7.09 -16.50 -4.07
C ILE A 93 6.07 -15.92 -3.09
N ASN A 94 5.18 -16.77 -2.59
CA ASN A 94 4.23 -16.35 -1.56
C ASN A 94 4.82 -16.55 -0.17
N VAL A 95 5.03 -15.44 0.55
CA VAL A 95 5.47 -15.45 1.95
C VAL A 95 4.22 -15.52 2.84
N PRO A 96 4.12 -16.54 3.70
CA PRO A 96 2.98 -16.68 4.60
C PRO A 96 2.96 -15.56 5.67
N PRO A 97 1.81 -15.27 6.29
CA PRO A 97 1.70 -14.39 7.44
C PRO A 97 2.60 -14.86 8.60
N LEU A 98 2.92 -13.97 9.53
CA LEU A 98 3.63 -14.32 10.74
C LEU A 98 2.87 -15.38 11.56
N LYS A 99 3.60 -16.25 12.21
CA LYS A 99 3.04 -17.16 13.21
C LYS A 99 2.83 -16.42 14.54
N ARG A 100 1.80 -16.81 15.25
CA ARG A 100 1.52 -16.43 16.62
C ARG A 100 2.27 -17.35 17.57
N ASP A 101 2.29 -17.00 18.84
CA ASP A 101 2.92 -17.82 19.90
C ASP A 101 2.25 -19.20 20.05
N ASP A 102 0.96 -19.31 19.70
CA ASP A 102 0.21 -20.57 19.67
C ASP A 102 0.49 -21.43 18.42
N GLY A 103 1.41 -21.02 17.55
CA GLY A 103 1.79 -21.70 16.32
C GLY A 103 0.83 -21.46 15.14
N THR A 104 -0.32 -20.83 15.34
CA THR A 104 -1.24 -20.47 14.25
C THR A 104 -0.77 -19.23 13.51
N TYR A 105 -1.23 -19.04 12.27
CA TYR A 105 -0.93 -17.82 11.53
C TYR A 105 -1.83 -16.64 11.94
N TRP A 106 -1.26 -15.45 11.91
CA TRP A 106 -2.04 -14.24 11.95
C TRP A 106 -2.99 -14.18 10.75
N THR A 107 -4.25 -13.87 11.00
CA THR A 107 -5.26 -13.54 10.00
C THR A 107 -5.66 -12.09 10.15
N LYS A 108 -6.27 -11.49 9.13
CA LYS A 108 -6.76 -10.12 9.19
C LYS A 108 -7.72 -9.93 10.39
N ALA A 109 -8.67 -10.84 10.56
CA ALA A 109 -9.62 -10.77 11.66
C ALA A 109 -8.92 -10.79 13.02
N LYS A 110 -7.98 -11.72 13.24
CA LYS A 110 -7.21 -11.79 14.49
C LYS A 110 -6.39 -10.53 14.77
N VAL A 111 -5.72 -9.97 13.74
CA VAL A 111 -4.94 -8.72 13.93
C VAL A 111 -5.87 -7.54 14.24
N ILE A 112 -7.00 -7.43 13.56
CA ILE A 112 -7.93 -6.32 13.78
C ILE A 112 -8.61 -6.47 15.14
N GLN A 113 -9.02 -7.66 15.53
CA GLN A 113 -9.60 -7.93 16.86
C GLN A 113 -8.62 -7.56 17.98
N GLU A 114 -7.34 -7.85 17.82
CA GLU A 114 -6.34 -7.64 18.88
C GLU A 114 -5.79 -6.20 18.90
N PHE A 115 -5.51 -5.64 17.73
CA PHE A 115 -4.81 -4.33 17.63
C PHE A 115 -5.68 -3.20 17.10
N GLY A 116 -6.78 -3.49 16.41
CA GLY A 116 -7.70 -2.49 15.88
C GLY A 116 -7.68 -2.31 14.36
N PHE A 117 -8.62 -1.50 13.92
CA PHE A 117 -8.92 -1.27 12.51
C PHE A 117 -7.93 -0.32 11.83
N PRO A 118 -7.46 -0.66 10.61
CA PRO A 118 -6.60 0.21 9.82
C PRO A 118 -7.43 1.26 9.07
N VAL A 119 -7.72 2.40 9.71
CA VAL A 119 -8.57 3.47 9.17
C VAL A 119 -7.78 4.72 8.81
N ILE A 120 -8.35 5.56 7.95
CA ILE A 120 -7.87 6.86 7.49
C ILE A 120 -6.54 6.74 6.74
N SER A 121 -5.42 6.66 7.47
CA SER A 121 -4.08 6.43 6.92
C SER A 121 -3.19 5.74 7.95
N LYS A 122 -2.09 5.13 7.50
CA LYS A 122 -1.11 4.52 8.43
C LYS A 122 -0.61 5.52 9.48
N GLU A 123 -0.42 6.78 9.08
CA GLU A 123 0.06 7.82 9.99
C GLU A 123 -0.99 8.18 11.04
N VAL A 124 -2.22 8.40 10.62
CA VAL A 124 -3.33 8.71 11.53
C VAL A 124 -3.60 7.53 12.46
N ALA A 125 -3.71 6.32 11.91
CA ALA A 125 -3.95 5.11 12.71
C ALA A 125 -2.85 4.88 13.77
N ALA A 126 -1.57 5.09 13.42
CA ALA A 126 -0.48 4.97 14.38
C ALA A 126 -0.53 6.04 15.49
N LYS A 127 -0.95 7.25 15.17
CA LYS A 127 -1.16 8.31 16.18
C LYS A 127 -2.33 7.99 17.09
N VAL A 128 -3.44 7.53 16.52
CA VAL A 128 -4.63 7.12 17.31
C VAL A 128 -4.28 5.92 18.20
N GLU A 129 -3.53 4.95 17.72
CA GLU A 129 -3.05 3.82 18.53
C GLU A 129 -2.29 4.29 19.78
N LEU A 130 -1.44 5.31 19.65
CA LEU A 130 -0.72 5.90 20.79
C LEU A 130 -1.66 6.60 21.79
N LEU A 131 -2.70 7.27 21.30
CA LEU A 131 -3.72 7.88 22.16
C LEU A 131 -4.55 6.82 22.91
N GLN A 132 -4.85 5.69 22.25
CA GLN A 132 -5.60 4.58 22.84
C GLN A 132 -4.81 3.75 23.86
N ASN A 133 -3.47 3.83 23.81
CA ASN A 133 -2.57 3.08 24.68
C ASN A 133 -1.64 4.02 25.47
N PRO A 134 -2.19 4.83 26.40
CA PRO A 134 -1.40 5.78 27.18
C PRO A 134 -0.40 5.08 28.08
N SER A 135 0.80 5.66 28.15
CA SER A 135 1.86 5.23 29.05
C SER A 135 2.78 6.41 29.36
N GLU A 136 3.54 6.35 30.45
CA GLU A 136 4.55 7.36 30.76
C GLU A 136 5.60 7.49 29.64
N LYS A 137 5.94 6.38 28.98
CA LYS A 137 6.94 6.38 27.91
C LYS A 137 6.49 7.14 26.65
N ASN A 138 5.19 7.26 26.41
CA ASN A 138 4.65 7.93 25.23
C ASN A 138 3.93 9.26 25.54
N LYS A 139 3.99 9.74 26.78
CA LYS A 139 3.31 10.96 27.25
C LYS A 139 3.64 12.19 26.39
N THR A 140 4.92 12.48 26.18
CA THR A 140 5.38 13.60 25.35
C THR A 140 4.90 13.49 23.90
N VAL A 141 4.91 12.27 23.35
CA VAL A 141 4.43 12.04 21.98
C VAL A 141 2.91 12.23 21.88
N ARG A 142 2.14 11.77 22.87
CA ARG A 142 0.68 12.00 22.93
C ARG A 142 0.36 13.48 23.04
N HIS A 143 1.08 14.21 23.89
CA HIS A 143 0.95 15.67 23.97
C HIS A 143 1.18 16.33 22.61
N ALA A 144 2.26 15.96 21.90
CA ALA A 144 2.54 16.49 20.55
C ALA A 144 1.47 16.10 19.51
N ILE A 145 0.84 14.93 19.64
CA ILE A 145 -0.26 14.51 18.76
C ILE A 145 -1.50 15.40 18.97
N ILE A 146 -1.79 15.79 20.17
CA ILE A 146 -2.96 16.60 20.53
C ILE A 146 -2.70 18.08 20.25
N THR A 147 -1.63 18.64 20.78
CA THR A 147 -1.37 20.08 20.80
C THR A 147 -0.51 20.59 19.64
N GLY A 148 0.26 19.70 18.99
CA GLY A 148 1.30 20.08 18.04
C GLY A 148 2.59 20.59 18.66
N GLU A 149 2.68 20.65 19.98
CA GLU A 149 3.89 21.07 20.69
C GLU A 149 4.86 19.91 20.82
N THR A 150 6.13 20.14 20.53
CA THR A 150 7.20 19.14 20.61
C THR A 150 8.31 19.63 21.54
N GLY A 151 9.12 18.69 22.02
CA GLY A 151 10.18 18.94 22.97
C GLY A 151 9.77 18.61 24.41
N GLU A 152 10.72 18.73 25.31
CA GLU A 152 10.48 18.51 26.72
C GLU A 152 9.48 19.55 27.25
N TYR A 153 8.37 19.12 27.80
CA TYR A 153 7.26 19.97 28.24
C TYR A 153 6.58 20.83 27.15
N GLY A 154 6.69 20.44 25.86
CA GLY A 154 5.97 21.12 24.78
C GLY A 154 6.53 22.48 24.36
N GLY A 155 7.70 22.88 24.87
CA GLY A 155 8.22 24.23 24.66
C GLY A 155 9.02 24.49 23.40
N TRP A 156 9.34 23.48 22.61
CA TRP A 156 10.36 23.59 21.56
C TRP A 156 9.80 23.95 20.18
N GLN A 157 8.63 23.42 19.82
CA GLN A 157 8.01 23.69 18.53
C GLN A 157 6.49 23.63 18.63
N LYS A 158 5.82 24.66 18.11
CA LYS A 158 4.36 24.71 17.95
C LYS A 158 3.98 24.30 16.52
N ASN A 159 2.73 23.82 16.34
CA ASN A 159 2.18 23.42 15.05
C ASN A 159 3.04 22.38 14.31
N SER A 160 3.59 21.42 15.04
CA SER A 160 4.39 20.36 14.43
C SER A 160 3.52 19.43 13.61
N LYS A 161 4.13 18.73 12.64
CA LYS A 161 3.46 17.68 11.84
C LYS A 161 3.08 16.44 12.68
N MET A 162 3.46 16.39 13.95
CA MET A 162 2.98 15.37 14.89
C MET A 162 1.51 15.57 15.23
N GLN A 163 0.99 16.80 15.23
CA GLN A 163 -0.41 17.06 15.53
C GLN A 163 -1.32 16.32 14.55
N LEU A 164 -2.38 15.72 15.07
CA LEU A 164 -3.50 15.28 14.27
C LEU A 164 -4.27 16.49 13.75
N ASN A 165 -4.78 16.38 12.52
CA ASN A 165 -5.75 17.35 12.02
C ASN A 165 -6.94 17.44 12.99
N GLN A 166 -7.47 18.66 13.21
CA GLN A 166 -8.57 18.95 14.15
C GLN A 166 -9.78 18.04 13.96
N ARG A 167 -10.09 17.69 12.72
CA ARG A 167 -11.17 16.74 12.41
C ARG A 167 -10.94 15.37 13.06
N TRP A 168 -9.71 14.84 12.94
CA TRP A 168 -9.38 13.52 13.50
C TRP A 168 -9.20 13.59 15.01
N LEU A 169 -8.78 14.73 15.55
CA LEU A 169 -8.78 14.96 17.00
C LEU A 169 -10.19 14.91 17.56
N LYS A 170 -11.17 15.55 16.90
CA LYS A 170 -12.57 15.51 17.33
C LYS A 170 -13.13 14.08 17.36
N LEU A 171 -12.77 13.24 16.37
CA LEU A 171 -13.25 11.86 16.32
C LEU A 171 -12.46 10.89 17.20
N PHE A 172 -11.14 11.09 17.38
CA PHE A 172 -10.27 10.09 17.98
C PHE A 172 -9.46 10.60 19.18
N GLY A 173 -9.56 11.87 19.51
CA GLY A 173 -8.71 12.51 20.49
C GLY A 173 -9.16 12.43 21.95
N GLY A 174 -10.18 11.63 22.27
CA GLY A 174 -10.82 11.57 23.58
C GLY A 174 -10.04 10.88 24.70
N TYR A 175 -8.73 10.63 24.52
CA TYR A 175 -7.89 9.96 25.49
C TYR A 175 -7.04 10.97 26.23
N GLU A 176 -7.19 11.08 27.56
CA GLU A 176 -6.40 12.00 28.43
C GLU A 176 -6.45 13.47 27.99
N ASN A 177 -7.61 13.95 27.58
CA ASN A 177 -7.83 15.30 27.09
C ASN A 177 -8.34 16.26 28.14
N GLU A 178 -8.20 15.98 29.39
CA GLU A 178 -8.79 16.73 30.50
C GLU A 178 -8.45 18.22 30.46
N THR A 179 -7.32 18.58 29.84
CA THR A 179 -6.86 19.99 29.77
C THR A 179 -7.12 20.65 28.43
N GLU A 180 -7.50 19.88 27.38
CA GLU A 180 -7.49 20.34 25.99
C GLU A 180 -8.87 20.66 25.43
N GLY A 181 -9.92 20.50 26.23
CA GLY A 181 -11.31 20.75 25.82
C GLY A 181 -12.14 19.49 25.61
N CYS A 182 -13.43 19.66 25.71
CA CYS A 182 -14.42 18.59 25.89
C CYS A 182 -15.03 18.04 24.61
N ASP A 183 -14.67 18.54 23.42
CA ASP A 183 -15.32 18.18 22.16
C ASP A 183 -14.72 16.94 21.49
N PHE A 184 -13.72 16.32 22.09
CA PHE A 184 -13.03 15.18 21.51
C PHE A 184 -13.74 13.87 21.88
N GLN A 185 -13.93 13.01 20.90
CA GLN A 185 -14.60 11.74 21.05
C GLN A 185 -13.60 10.59 21.22
N LYS A 186 -14.07 9.55 21.88
CA LYS A 186 -13.35 8.29 22.04
C LYS A 186 -14.16 7.19 21.34
N PRO A 187 -13.62 6.52 20.30
CA PRO A 187 -14.28 5.39 19.70
C PRO A 187 -14.33 4.19 20.67
N ASP A 188 -15.33 3.36 20.54
CA ASP A 188 -15.49 2.11 21.28
C ASP A 188 -14.84 0.90 20.59
N PHE A 189 -13.98 1.16 19.62
CA PHE A 189 -13.16 0.17 18.93
C PHE A 189 -11.70 0.64 18.85
N LEU A 190 -10.79 -0.31 18.66
CA LEU A 190 -9.37 -0.02 18.51
C LEU A 190 -9.02 0.39 17.08
N VAL A 191 -8.02 1.26 16.94
CA VAL A 191 -7.46 1.72 15.67
C VAL A 191 -5.96 1.48 15.66
N SER A 192 -5.43 0.88 14.59
CA SER A 192 -4.02 0.56 14.50
C SER A 192 -3.54 0.43 13.06
N ALA A 193 -2.24 0.65 12.85
CA ALA A 193 -1.56 0.36 11.59
C ALA A 193 -0.93 -1.05 11.55
N LYS A 194 -1.06 -1.86 12.59
CA LYS A 194 -0.35 -3.14 12.76
C LYS A 194 -0.76 -4.23 11.78
N CYS A 195 -1.97 -4.12 11.17
CA CYS A 195 -2.41 -5.07 10.16
C CYS A 195 -1.38 -5.23 9.03
N CYS A 196 -0.84 -4.13 8.50
CA CYS A 196 0.23 -4.19 7.49
C CYS A 196 1.49 -4.84 8.01
N TYR A 197 1.86 -4.55 9.25
CA TYR A 197 3.07 -5.10 9.88
C TYR A 197 3.02 -6.62 9.99
N TYR A 198 1.99 -7.17 10.63
CA TYR A 198 1.88 -8.62 10.90
C TYR A 198 1.60 -9.45 9.65
N LEU A 199 0.86 -8.89 8.68
CA LEU A 199 0.41 -9.67 7.54
C LEU A 199 1.28 -9.51 6.29
N LYS A 200 2.06 -8.41 6.21
CA LYS A 200 2.79 -8.10 4.97
C LYS A 200 4.24 -7.66 5.19
N GLU A 201 4.45 -6.64 6.04
CA GLU A 201 5.75 -5.96 6.08
C GLU A 201 6.81 -6.83 6.74
N LYS A 202 6.56 -7.27 7.97
CA LYS A 202 7.54 -8.03 8.79
C LYS A 202 7.95 -9.34 8.13
N ASN A 203 7.00 -10.11 7.60
CA ASN A 203 7.30 -11.39 6.95
C ASN A 203 8.09 -11.22 5.64
N CYS A 204 7.81 -10.19 4.84
CA CYS A 204 8.62 -9.90 3.66
C CYS A 204 10.03 -9.40 4.04
N ASP A 205 10.13 -8.57 5.08
CA ASP A 205 11.43 -8.11 5.61
C ASP A 205 12.26 -9.28 6.18
N ASP A 206 11.62 -10.22 6.90
CA ASP A 206 12.30 -11.40 7.45
C ASP A 206 12.77 -12.32 6.32
N TRP A 207 11.93 -12.55 5.31
CA TRP A 207 12.33 -13.28 4.11
C TRP A 207 13.55 -12.64 3.44
N GLY A 208 13.53 -11.32 3.28
CA GLY A 208 14.65 -10.58 2.71
C GLY A 208 15.95 -10.75 3.51
N LYS A 209 15.88 -10.72 4.84
CA LYS A 209 17.03 -10.94 5.73
C LYS A 209 17.55 -12.36 5.64
N GLU A 210 16.66 -13.36 5.66
CA GLU A 210 17.00 -14.77 5.56
C GLU A 210 17.74 -15.11 4.26
N HIS A 211 17.34 -14.44 3.16
CA HIS A 211 17.93 -14.65 1.84
C HIS A 211 19.03 -13.62 1.49
N ASN A 212 19.46 -12.79 2.46
CA ASN A 212 20.39 -11.66 2.22
C ASN A 212 19.98 -10.82 1.00
N SER A 213 18.69 -10.52 0.87
CA SER A 213 18.07 -9.96 -0.32
C SER A 213 17.41 -8.60 -0.08
N VAL A 214 17.67 -7.65 -0.96
CA VAL A 214 17.16 -6.28 -0.90
C VAL A 214 16.13 -6.00 -2.00
N PRO A 215 15.08 -5.17 -1.75
CA PRO A 215 13.95 -5.06 -2.64
C PRO A 215 14.10 -4.05 -3.77
N TYR A 216 13.62 -4.44 -4.96
CA TYR A 216 13.06 -3.53 -5.95
C TYR A 216 11.59 -3.26 -5.60
N LEU A 217 11.17 -1.99 -5.64
CA LEU A 217 9.86 -1.53 -5.25
C LEU A 217 9.18 -0.76 -6.39
N GLY A 218 7.94 -1.07 -6.70
CA GLY A 218 7.12 -0.35 -7.68
C GLY A 218 6.58 0.98 -7.14
N LEU A 219 7.44 1.82 -6.54
CA LEU A 219 7.05 3.08 -5.92
C LEU A 219 7.26 4.26 -6.87
N MET A 220 6.33 5.21 -6.83
CA MET A 220 6.36 6.46 -7.59
C MET A 220 6.23 7.68 -6.67
N ALA A 221 7.00 8.75 -6.94
CA ALA A 221 6.88 9.99 -6.20
C ALA A 221 5.53 10.69 -6.46
N SER A 222 4.92 10.46 -7.62
CA SER A 222 3.58 10.94 -7.97
C SER A 222 2.46 10.43 -7.05
N GLU A 223 2.71 9.40 -6.23
CA GLU A 223 1.76 8.92 -5.22
C GLU A 223 1.65 9.86 -4.00
N GLY A 224 2.57 10.82 -3.87
CA GLY A 224 2.53 11.84 -2.82
C GLY A 224 3.01 11.36 -1.44
N GLY A 225 2.77 12.20 -0.43
CA GLY A 225 3.01 11.89 0.98
C GLY A 225 4.46 11.56 1.33
N ARG A 226 4.64 10.63 2.26
CA ARG A 226 5.97 10.17 2.71
C ARG A 226 6.80 9.55 1.60
N ARG A 227 6.16 8.88 0.63
CA ARG A 227 6.84 8.25 -0.51
C ARG A 227 7.50 9.29 -1.39
N ALA A 228 6.77 10.33 -1.79
CA ALA A 228 7.33 11.43 -2.58
C ALA A 228 8.51 12.09 -1.88
N LYS A 229 8.37 12.41 -0.60
CA LYS A 229 9.46 13.01 0.19
C LYS A 229 10.69 12.11 0.22
N SER A 230 10.52 10.83 0.52
CA SER A 230 11.64 9.88 0.59
C SER A 230 12.33 9.69 -0.75
N LEU A 231 11.57 9.55 -1.86
CA LEU A 231 12.14 9.36 -3.20
C LEU A 231 12.85 10.61 -3.71
N ARG A 232 12.28 11.80 -3.49
CA ARG A 232 12.91 13.06 -3.90
C ARG A 232 14.19 13.38 -3.12
N MET A 233 14.27 12.97 -1.84
CA MET A 233 15.47 13.15 -1.03
C MET A 233 16.56 12.12 -1.34
N ASN A 234 16.17 10.86 -1.52
CA ASN A 234 17.10 9.72 -1.55
C ASN A 234 17.31 9.16 -2.97
N GLY A 235 16.49 9.56 -3.94
CA GLY A 235 16.55 9.05 -5.30
C GLY A 235 15.92 7.66 -5.48
N CYS A 236 16.13 7.11 -6.69
CA CYS A 236 15.62 5.79 -7.06
C CYS A 236 16.32 4.67 -6.27
N ASN A 237 17.66 4.69 -6.24
CA ASN A 237 18.50 3.71 -5.53
C ASN A 237 18.97 4.31 -4.22
N TYR A 238 18.75 3.61 -3.14
CA TYR A 238 19.15 4.05 -1.81
C TYR A 238 19.91 2.93 -1.08
N PHE A 239 21.12 3.26 -0.66
CA PHE A 239 22.05 2.38 0.06
C PHE A 239 22.37 3.00 1.42
N GLY A 240 21.37 3.05 2.31
CA GLY A 240 21.54 3.55 3.67
C GLY A 240 21.94 2.46 4.66
N ALA A 241 22.40 2.86 5.83
CA ALA A 241 22.84 1.93 6.89
C ALA A 241 21.72 0.99 7.37
N SER A 242 20.47 1.46 7.41
CA SER A 242 19.33 0.69 7.92
C SER A 242 18.44 0.13 6.82
N THR A 243 18.59 0.58 5.59
CA THR A 243 17.70 0.21 4.47
C THR A 243 18.42 0.33 3.16
N ILE A 244 18.34 -0.72 2.35
CA ILE A 244 18.79 -0.72 0.94
C ILE A 244 17.57 -1.02 0.09
N ARG A 245 17.33 -0.23 -0.96
CA ARG A 245 16.19 -0.43 -1.87
C ARG A 245 16.40 0.26 -3.21
N SER A 246 15.71 -0.23 -4.23
CA SER A 246 15.55 0.46 -5.51
C SER A 246 14.07 0.71 -5.81
N ALA A 247 13.77 1.86 -6.41
CA ALA A 247 12.48 2.19 -6.98
C ALA A 247 12.69 2.73 -8.41
N PRO A 248 12.85 1.86 -9.40
CA PRO A 248 13.15 2.27 -10.78
C PRO A 248 12.11 3.23 -11.37
N PHE A 249 10.84 3.06 -10.97
CA PHE A 249 9.71 3.89 -11.40
C PHE A 249 9.52 5.17 -10.57
N ALA A 250 10.49 5.55 -9.74
CA ALA A 250 10.35 6.68 -8.81
C ALA A 250 9.93 8.01 -9.47
N ILE A 251 10.35 8.27 -10.73
CA ILE A 251 10.03 9.48 -11.48
C ILE A 251 8.80 9.34 -12.41
N PHE A 252 8.11 8.18 -12.38
CA PHE A 252 6.91 7.93 -13.19
C PHE A 252 5.69 8.63 -12.61
N GLY A 253 4.79 9.05 -13.51
CA GLY A 253 3.41 9.40 -13.17
C GLY A 253 2.46 8.23 -13.50
N ARG A 254 1.18 8.40 -13.14
CA ARG A 254 0.15 7.39 -13.41
C ARG A 254 0.03 7.07 -14.90
N GLN A 255 0.14 8.08 -15.78
CA GLN A 255 0.08 7.88 -17.22
C GLN A 255 1.26 7.06 -17.75
N ASP A 256 2.45 7.27 -17.20
CA ASP A 256 3.65 6.54 -17.61
C ASP A 256 3.53 5.06 -17.24
N ILE A 257 3.05 4.73 -16.04
CA ILE A 257 2.90 3.33 -15.63
C ILE A 257 1.79 2.62 -16.41
N LEU A 258 0.68 3.30 -16.73
CA LEU A 258 -0.37 2.70 -17.54
C LEU A 258 0.09 2.45 -18.98
N LYS A 259 0.90 3.36 -19.56
CA LYS A 259 1.52 3.15 -20.85
C LYS A 259 2.48 1.95 -20.83
N LEU A 260 3.35 1.88 -19.83
CA LEU A 260 4.26 0.73 -19.66
C LEU A 260 3.50 -0.57 -19.45
N THR A 261 2.36 -0.53 -18.72
CA THR A 261 1.50 -1.70 -18.52
C THR A 261 1.00 -2.25 -19.85
N LEU A 262 0.53 -1.39 -20.75
CA LEU A 262 0.08 -1.82 -22.10
C LEU A 262 1.23 -2.42 -22.91
N GLU A 263 2.46 -1.88 -22.81
CA GLU A 263 3.62 -2.46 -23.48
C GLU A 263 3.94 -3.87 -22.93
N MET A 264 3.97 -4.04 -21.61
CA MET A 264 4.26 -5.35 -20.99
C MET A 264 3.16 -6.37 -21.23
N ASP A 265 1.89 -5.94 -21.21
CA ASP A 265 0.74 -6.77 -21.55
C ASP A 265 0.74 -7.18 -23.03
N GLY A 266 1.24 -6.31 -23.90
CA GLY A 266 1.52 -6.65 -25.30
C GLY A 266 2.56 -7.78 -25.44
N LEU A 267 3.66 -7.74 -24.68
CA LEU A 267 4.63 -8.83 -24.65
C LEU A 267 4.01 -10.13 -24.11
N TRP A 268 3.18 -10.02 -23.08
CA TRP A 268 2.46 -11.16 -22.51
C TRP A 268 1.62 -11.88 -23.54
N LYS A 269 0.84 -11.14 -24.30
CA LYS A 269 -0.04 -11.67 -25.36
C LYS A 269 0.70 -12.18 -26.59
N ASN A 270 1.93 -11.73 -26.80
CA ASN A 270 2.76 -12.08 -27.97
C ASN A 270 3.87 -13.08 -27.63
N GLY A 271 3.57 -14.10 -26.82
CA GLY A 271 4.43 -15.26 -26.57
C GLY A 271 5.02 -15.37 -25.18
N LEU A 272 5.00 -14.28 -24.37
CA LEU A 272 5.53 -14.34 -23.01
C LEU A 272 4.64 -15.21 -22.09
N LYS A 273 3.33 -15.23 -22.31
CA LYS A 273 2.38 -16.09 -21.59
C LYS A 273 2.74 -17.57 -21.72
N GLU A 274 3.05 -18.00 -22.93
CA GLU A 274 3.45 -19.38 -23.26
C GLU A 274 4.76 -19.74 -22.59
N LYS A 275 5.77 -18.85 -22.64
CA LYS A 275 7.06 -19.01 -21.96
C LYS A 275 6.88 -19.26 -20.44
N TYR A 276 6.05 -18.44 -19.78
CA TYR A 276 5.78 -18.60 -18.34
C TYR A 276 4.92 -19.82 -18.03
N TYR A 277 4.02 -20.23 -18.92
CA TYR A 277 3.24 -21.46 -18.78
C TYR A 277 4.14 -22.68 -18.82
N GLU A 278 4.99 -22.80 -19.84
CA GLU A 278 5.93 -23.93 -19.98
C GLU A 278 6.91 -24.02 -18.80
N ALA A 279 7.47 -22.87 -18.40
CA ALA A 279 8.33 -22.80 -17.23
C ALA A 279 7.59 -23.24 -15.95
N GLY A 280 6.35 -22.79 -15.78
CA GLY A 280 5.52 -23.13 -14.63
C GLY A 280 5.16 -24.62 -14.56
N LEU A 281 4.91 -25.27 -15.69
CA LEU A 281 4.70 -26.72 -15.76
C LEU A 281 5.99 -27.49 -15.41
N LYS A 282 7.11 -27.07 -16.00
CA LYS A 282 8.42 -27.70 -15.77
C LYS A 282 8.84 -27.63 -14.29
N GLU A 283 8.56 -26.53 -13.63
CA GLU A 283 8.86 -26.30 -12.22
C GLU A 283 7.80 -26.88 -11.26
N GLY A 284 6.68 -27.40 -11.79
CA GLY A 284 5.59 -27.93 -10.98
C GLY A 284 4.78 -26.88 -10.21
N ARG A 285 4.97 -25.58 -10.52
CA ARG A 285 4.23 -24.47 -9.91
C ARG A 285 2.76 -24.41 -10.31
N ILE A 286 2.48 -24.84 -11.53
CA ILE A 286 1.15 -24.92 -12.12
C ILE A 286 0.93 -26.32 -12.71
N THR A 287 -0.31 -26.65 -12.97
CA THR A 287 -0.71 -27.86 -13.67
C THR A 287 -1.39 -27.51 -14.97
N GLU A 288 -1.59 -28.46 -15.88
CA GLU A 288 -2.30 -28.26 -17.14
C GLU A 288 -3.73 -27.69 -16.95
N LYS A 289 -4.34 -27.95 -15.78
CA LYS A 289 -5.67 -27.39 -15.42
C LYS A 289 -5.62 -25.92 -15.00
N PHE A 290 -4.43 -25.35 -14.79
CA PHE A 290 -4.30 -23.96 -14.40
C PHE A 290 -4.59 -23.04 -15.58
N LYS A 291 -5.61 -22.19 -15.42
CA LYS A 291 -5.94 -21.19 -16.44
C LYS A 291 -5.00 -19.99 -16.29
N MET A 292 -4.06 -19.86 -17.21
CA MET A 292 -3.22 -18.68 -17.30
C MET A 292 -4.08 -17.42 -17.49
N PRO A 293 -3.70 -16.29 -16.88
CA PRO A 293 -4.38 -15.02 -17.14
C PRO A 293 -4.17 -14.59 -18.59
N ASP A 294 -5.22 -14.09 -19.24
CA ASP A 294 -5.13 -13.59 -20.63
C ASP A 294 -4.42 -12.23 -20.72
N SER A 295 -4.25 -11.56 -19.59
CA SER A 295 -3.59 -10.27 -19.46
C SER A 295 -2.79 -10.21 -18.16
N LEU A 296 -1.69 -9.44 -18.17
CA LEU A 296 -0.96 -9.09 -16.96
C LEU A 296 -1.74 -8.11 -16.05
N ILE A 297 -2.81 -7.51 -16.59
CA ILE A 297 -3.70 -6.63 -15.86
C ILE A 297 -4.71 -7.49 -15.09
N PRO A 298 -4.62 -7.59 -13.76
CA PRO A 298 -5.58 -8.35 -12.98
C PRO A 298 -7.02 -7.84 -13.19
N GLU A 299 -8.00 -8.73 -13.21
CA GLU A 299 -9.41 -8.43 -13.50
C GLU A 299 -10.03 -7.37 -12.60
N ILE A 300 -9.49 -7.21 -11.37
CA ILE A 300 -9.93 -6.16 -10.45
C ILE A 300 -9.69 -4.74 -10.98
N TYR A 301 -8.70 -4.55 -11.86
CA TYR A 301 -8.45 -3.27 -12.51
C TYR A 301 -9.31 -3.06 -13.77
N GLY A 302 -9.93 -4.12 -14.29
CA GLY A 302 -10.63 -4.11 -15.57
C GLY A 302 -9.65 -4.02 -16.73
N THR A 303 -9.97 -3.18 -17.71
CA THR A 303 -9.12 -2.87 -18.87
C THR A 303 -8.47 -1.50 -18.71
N ILE A 304 -7.40 -1.22 -19.46
CA ILE A 304 -6.87 0.13 -19.61
C ILE A 304 -7.45 0.71 -20.90
N GLU A 305 -8.17 1.80 -20.75
CA GLU A 305 -8.83 2.52 -21.86
C GLU A 305 -8.32 3.97 -21.95
N LYS A 306 -8.60 4.59 -23.08
CA LYS A 306 -8.20 5.96 -23.39
C LYS A 306 -9.42 6.87 -23.45
N LYS A 307 -9.38 7.95 -22.68
CA LYS A 307 -10.39 9.01 -22.74
C LYS A 307 -10.25 9.84 -24.03
N PRO A 308 -11.26 10.65 -24.40
CA PRO A 308 -11.19 11.55 -25.57
C PRO A 308 -10.00 12.52 -25.53
N ASP A 309 -9.55 12.94 -24.34
CA ASP A 309 -8.39 13.80 -24.13
C ASP A 309 -7.04 13.07 -24.22
N GLY A 310 -7.07 11.78 -24.51
CA GLY A 310 -5.88 10.93 -24.61
C GLY A 310 -5.39 10.32 -23.30
N THR A 311 -6.02 10.64 -22.16
CA THR A 311 -5.65 10.13 -20.84
C THR A 311 -6.01 8.66 -20.67
N LEU A 312 -5.06 7.83 -20.24
CA LEU A 312 -5.28 6.43 -19.92
C LEU A 312 -5.89 6.27 -18.52
N TYR A 313 -6.79 5.30 -18.38
CA TYR A 313 -7.37 4.95 -17.08
C TYR A 313 -7.72 3.46 -17.01
N THR A 314 -7.82 2.92 -15.80
CA THR A 314 -8.34 1.57 -15.56
C THR A 314 -9.86 1.65 -15.39
N THR A 315 -10.61 0.75 -16.07
CA THR A 315 -12.08 0.80 -16.11
C THR A 315 -12.75 0.42 -14.79
N LYS A 316 -12.02 -0.28 -13.87
CA LYS A 316 -12.48 -0.64 -12.54
C LYS A 316 -11.59 0.03 -11.48
N ALA A 317 -10.97 -0.74 -10.58
CA ALA A 317 -10.16 -0.18 -9.51
C ALA A 317 -8.98 0.65 -10.06
N GLN A 318 -8.80 1.85 -9.52
CA GLN A 318 -7.64 2.69 -9.82
C GLN A 318 -6.40 2.25 -9.05
N ARG A 319 -6.61 1.75 -7.84
CA ARG A 319 -5.60 1.19 -6.95
C ARG A 319 -6.21 0.04 -6.19
N THR A 320 -5.41 -0.96 -5.89
CA THR A 320 -5.80 -2.05 -5.00
C THR A 320 -4.98 -1.98 -3.73
N GLY A 321 -5.55 -2.49 -2.67
CA GLY A 321 -4.89 -2.78 -1.41
C GLY A 321 -5.28 -4.18 -0.97
N CYS A 322 -4.90 -4.59 0.23
CA CYS A 322 -5.45 -5.79 0.82
C CYS A 322 -6.97 -5.70 0.84
N SER A 323 -7.66 -6.81 0.59
CA SER A 323 -9.13 -6.88 0.69
C SER A 323 -9.62 -6.20 1.97
N MET A 324 -10.64 -5.34 1.87
CA MET A 324 -11.24 -4.62 3.01
C MET A 324 -10.22 -3.79 3.85
N CYS A 325 -9.22 -3.19 3.22
CA CYS A 325 -8.34 -2.25 3.90
C CYS A 325 -9.03 -0.88 4.02
N GLY A 326 -9.12 -0.33 5.23
CA GLY A 326 -9.77 0.97 5.47
C GLY A 326 -8.87 2.18 5.23
N PHE A 327 -7.58 1.98 4.93
CA PHE A 327 -6.70 3.10 4.61
C PHE A 327 -7.11 3.77 3.30
N GLY A 328 -7.43 5.06 3.36
CA GLY A 328 -7.82 5.86 2.22
C GLY A 328 -9.29 5.71 1.79
N ILE A 329 -10.08 4.83 2.41
CA ILE A 329 -11.47 4.56 2.02
C ILE A 329 -12.34 5.83 2.04
N HIS A 330 -12.10 6.72 3.00
CA HIS A 330 -12.83 7.99 3.15
C HIS A 330 -12.60 8.98 2.00
N MET A 331 -11.62 8.71 1.12
CA MET A 331 -11.32 9.50 -0.09
C MET A 331 -11.83 8.82 -1.37
N GLU A 332 -12.33 7.60 -1.28
CA GLU A 332 -12.82 6.87 -2.45
C GLU A 332 -14.27 7.23 -2.74
N LYS A 333 -14.58 7.43 -4.02
CA LYS A 333 -15.96 7.56 -4.49
C LYS A 333 -16.61 6.19 -4.58
N ARG A 334 -17.92 6.14 -4.33
CA ARG A 334 -18.69 4.91 -4.53
C ARG A 334 -19.00 4.67 -6.02
N PRO A 335 -18.97 3.39 -6.48
CA PRO A 335 -18.66 2.19 -5.71
C PRO A 335 -17.16 2.11 -5.35
N HIS A 336 -16.86 1.94 -4.07
CA HIS A 336 -15.51 1.78 -3.56
C HIS A 336 -15.17 0.29 -3.32
N ARG A 337 -13.94 0.00 -2.85
CA ARG A 337 -13.45 -1.38 -2.67
C ARG A 337 -14.34 -2.27 -1.80
N PHE A 338 -15.09 -1.72 -0.86
CA PHE A 338 -16.03 -2.50 -0.04
C PHE A 338 -17.29 -2.85 -0.83
N ASP A 339 -17.77 -1.97 -1.68
CA ASP A 339 -18.88 -2.25 -2.59
C ASP A 339 -18.50 -3.32 -3.61
N LEU A 340 -17.30 -3.23 -4.20
CA LEU A 340 -16.79 -4.22 -5.14
C LEU A 340 -16.62 -5.61 -4.50
N LEU A 341 -16.25 -5.67 -3.21
CA LEU A 341 -16.21 -6.95 -2.51
C LEU A 341 -17.61 -7.52 -2.27
N HIS A 342 -18.61 -6.68 -1.99
CA HIS A 342 -19.99 -7.12 -1.87
C HIS A 342 -20.47 -7.81 -3.16
N GLU A 343 -20.14 -7.25 -4.33
CA GLU A 343 -20.50 -7.83 -5.62
C GLU A 343 -19.75 -9.14 -5.90
N SER A 344 -18.44 -9.18 -5.62
CA SER A 344 -17.57 -10.31 -5.98
C SER A 344 -17.59 -11.45 -4.96
N ASN A 345 -17.78 -11.16 -3.68
CA ASN A 345 -17.79 -12.15 -2.59
C ASN A 345 -18.70 -11.70 -1.42
N PRO A 346 -20.04 -11.78 -1.58
CA PRO A 346 -20.99 -11.30 -0.58
C PRO A 346 -20.87 -12.00 0.79
N LYS A 347 -20.43 -13.26 0.82
CA LYS A 347 -20.22 -14.01 2.09
C LYS A 347 -19.07 -13.44 2.89
N GLU A 348 -17.93 -13.20 2.25
CA GLU A 348 -16.76 -12.59 2.88
C GLU A 348 -17.08 -11.16 3.32
N TRP A 349 -17.76 -10.39 2.46
CA TRP A 349 -18.19 -9.05 2.77
C TRP A 349 -19.07 -9.03 4.03
N ASN A 350 -20.11 -9.86 4.10
CA ASN A 350 -20.99 -9.94 5.26
C ASN A 350 -20.24 -10.25 6.56
N TYR A 351 -19.33 -11.24 6.52
CA TYR A 351 -18.50 -11.58 7.67
C TYR A 351 -17.64 -10.40 8.13
N LEU A 352 -16.93 -9.75 7.19
CA LEU A 352 -16.03 -8.65 7.51
C LEU A 352 -16.80 -7.40 7.98
N MET A 353 -17.99 -7.16 7.45
CA MET A 353 -18.79 -6.00 7.81
C MET A 353 -19.43 -6.14 9.20
N PHE A 354 -19.86 -7.34 9.60
CA PHE A 354 -20.72 -7.49 10.77
C PHE A 354 -20.23 -8.49 11.83
N HIS A 355 -19.34 -9.43 11.48
CA HIS A 355 -19.02 -10.58 12.33
C HIS A 355 -17.53 -10.78 12.59
N MET A 356 -16.68 -9.86 12.16
CA MET A 356 -15.24 -10.05 12.20
C MET A 356 -14.64 -9.95 13.61
N CYS A 357 -15.23 -9.11 14.45
CA CYS A 357 -14.77 -8.80 15.80
C CYS A 357 -15.88 -9.00 16.82
N LYS A 358 -15.50 -9.10 18.11
CA LYS A 358 -16.42 -9.11 19.25
C LYS A 358 -16.15 -7.91 20.15
N ASP A 359 -17.21 -7.26 20.61
CA ASP A 359 -17.16 -6.21 21.62
C ASP A 359 -16.96 -6.78 23.03
N LYS A 360 -16.98 -5.91 24.05
CA LYS A 360 -16.81 -6.29 25.45
C LYS A 360 -17.92 -7.18 25.98
N ASP A 361 -19.11 -7.09 25.38
CA ASP A 361 -20.29 -7.82 25.77
C ASP A 361 -20.44 -9.12 24.96
N GLY A 362 -19.49 -9.39 24.05
CA GLY A 362 -19.45 -10.58 23.19
C GLY A 362 -20.28 -10.46 21.92
N ASN A 363 -20.85 -9.28 21.61
CA ASN A 363 -21.61 -9.06 20.39
C ASN A 363 -20.68 -8.93 19.19
N ASP A 364 -21.13 -9.46 18.07
CA ASP A 364 -20.40 -9.35 16.81
C ASP A 364 -20.46 -7.92 16.27
N TYR A 365 -19.33 -7.46 15.73
CA TYR A 365 -19.25 -6.22 14.96
C TYR A 365 -18.13 -6.29 13.93
N GLY A 366 -18.08 -5.32 13.03
CA GLY A 366 -17.04 -5.25 12.00
C GLY A 366 -16.94 -3.87 11.37
N TRP A 367 -16.62 -3.86 10.09
CA TRP A 367 -16.38 -2.63 9.35
C TRP A 367 -17.60 -1.69 9.29
N ALA A 368 -18.82 -2.20 9.29
CA ALA A 368 -20.02 -1.34 9.26
C ALA A 368 -19.98 -0.28 10.36
N LYS A 369 -19.76 -0.71 11.61
CA LYS A 369 -19.64 0.18 12.76
C LYS A 369 -18.54 1.23 12.61
N VAL A 370 -17.41 0.82 12.08
CA VAL A 370 -16.22 1.69 11.90
C VAL A 370 -16.44 2.69 10.78
N LEU A 371 -17.04 2.27 9.65
CA LEU A 371 -17.35 3.13 8.52
C LEU A 371 -18.40 4.17 8.90
N ASP A 372 -19.44 3.79 9.63
CA ASP A 372 -20.43 4.72 10.17
C ASP A 372 -19.76 5.78 11.06
N TYR A 373 -18.86 5.36 11.95
CA TYR A 373 -18.13 6.26 12.84
C TYR A 373 -17.29 7.30 12.11
N ILE A 374 -16.61 6.90 11.02
CA ILE A 374 -15.79 7.82 10.22
C ILE A 374 -16.56 8.51 9.09
N GLY A 375 -17.88 8.30 8.99
CA GLY A 375 -18.76 8.94 8.02
C GLY A 375 -18.56 8.45 6.58
N VAL A 376 -18.27 7.15 6.38
CA VAL A 376 -18.13 6.52 5.06
C VAL A 376 -19.34 5.65 4.78
N GLY A 377 -20.09 5.97 3.72
CA GLY A 377 -21.22 5.16 3.29
C GLY A 377 -20.78 3.78 2.81
N TRP A 378 -21.49 2.74 3.24
CA TRP A 378 -21.12 1.34 2.93
C TRP A 378 -22.33 0.47 2.53
N ASP A 379 -23.57 0.91 2.78
CA ASP A 379 -24.77 0.16 2.42
C ASP A 379 -24.92 0.08 0.89
N PRO A 380 -24.91 -1.12 0.28
CA PRO A 380 -25.02 -1.28 -1.16
C PRO A 380 -26.31 -0.71 -1.75
N SER A 381 -27.39 -0.66 -0.97
CA SER A 381 -28.68 -0.09 -1.40
C SER A 381 -28.63 1.42 -1.66
N THR A 382 -27.61 2.09 -1.15
CA THR A 382 -27.41 3.55 -1.28
C THR A 382 -26.47 3.95 -2.41
N ILE A 383 -25.98 2.99 -3.21
CA ILE A 383 -25.14 3.29 -4.37
C ILE A 383 -25.98 4.04 -5.41
N GLY A 384 -25.54 5.24 -5.78
CA GLY A 384 -26.25 6.13 -6.72
C GLY A 384 -27.26 7.08 -6.10
N GLY A 385 -27.54 6.97 -4.78
CA GLY A 385 -28.30 7.96 -4.02
C GLY A 385 -27.40 9.06 -3.42
N ASN A 386 -27.94 10.26 -3.22
CA ASN A 386 -27.26 11.29 -2.44
C ASN A 386 -27.14 10.81 -0.99
N CYS A 387 -26.00 10.22 -0.65
CA CYS A 387 -25.69 9.83 0.72
C CYS A 387 -25.57 11.09 1.56
N LYS A 388 -26.56 11.39 2.40
CA LYS A 388 -26.42 12.33 3.50
C LYS A 388 -25.29 11.80 4.40
N GLY A 389 -24.12 12.43 4.36
CA GLY A 389 -22.97 12.05 5.17
C GLY A 389 -21.70 11.69 4.40
N GLN A 390 -21.75 11.57 3.08
CA GLN A 390 -20.53 11.42 2.28
C GLN A 390 -19.77 12.75 2.31
N MET A 391 -18.57 12.72 2.88
CA MET A 391 -17.69 13.87 2.99
C MET A 391 -17.23 14.30 1.58
N ASN A 392 -17.59 15.52 1.17
CA ASN A 392 -17.12 16.09 -0.09
C ASN A 392 -15.65 16.52 0.01
N LEU A 393 -14.95 16.51 -1.13
CA LEU A 393 -13.58 17.05 -1.21
C LEU A 393 -13.51 18.54 -0.75
N GLU A 394 -14.60 19.27 -0.85
CA GLU A 394 -14.73 20.65 -0.39
C GLU A 394 -14.66 20.82 1.12
N ASP A 395 -14.94 19.74 1.89
CA ASP A 395 -14.76 19.71 3.34
C ASP A 395 -13.28 19.58 3.75
N PHE A 396 -12.38 19.51 2.76
CA PHE A 396 -10.94 19.33 2.96
C PHE A 396 -10.08 20.53 2.58
N MET A 397 -10.70 21.55 1.96
CA MET A 397 -10.06 22.85 1.70
C MET A 397 -10.42 23.84 2.82
#